data_7174f80c69c04704614b76c099a31cb2
#
_entry.id   7174f80c69c04704614b76c099a31cb2
#
_cell.length_a   1.000
_cell.length_b   1.000
_cell.length_c   1.000
_cell.angle_alpha   90.00
_cell.angle_beta   90.00
_cell.angle_gamma   90.00
#
_symmetry.space_group_name_H-M   'P 1'
#
loop_
_entity.id
_entity.type
_entity.pdbx_description
1 polymer ?
#
loop_
_entity_poly.entity_id
_entity_poly.type
_entity_poly.pdbx_seq_one_letter_code
_entity_poly.pdbx_strand_id
1 'polypeptide(L)'
;MKWLIASDLHGSAYYCRKLLEAYDLEKADRMLLLGDILYHGPRNDLPTEYAPKQVIAMLNAHKQDILCVRGNCDGEVDQMVLEFPIMADYCVLELGKGIVYATHGHHFNEQNLPPLHKGDILLHGHT
;
A
#
# COMPACT_ATOMS: atom_id res chain seq x y z
N MET A 1 17.76 3.47 -6.05
CA MET A 1 16.43 3.99 -5.68
C MET A 1 15.94 3.33 -4.39
N LYS A 2 15.47 4.12 -3.46
CA LYS A 2 15.00 3.64 -2.16
C LYS A 2 13.48 3.69 -2.11
N TRP A 3 12.86 2.57 -1.80
CA TRP A 3 11.41 2.43 -1.66
C TRP A 3 11.02 2.33 -0.20
N LEU A 4 10.00 3.06 0.21
CA LEU A 4 9.32 2.83 1.48
C LEU A 4 8.05 2.04 1.20
N ILE A 5 7.84 0.95 1.93
CA ILE A 5 6.74 0.02 1.70
C ILE A 5 5.85 0.00 2.92
N ALA A 6 4.55 0.13 2.70
CA ALA A 6 3.56 0.09 3.78
C ALA A 6 2.26 -0.55 3.30
N SER A 7 1.41 -0.91 4.23
CA SER A 7 0.14 -1.55 3.93
C SER A 7 -0.87 -1.30 5.05
N ASP A 8 -2.15 -1.41 4.70
CA ASP A 8 -3.23 -1.49 5.70
C ASP A 8 -3.33 -0.26 6.61
N LEU A 9 -3.32 0.94 6.02
CA LEU A 9 -3.54 2.19 6.74
C LEU A 9 -4.96 2.30 7.31
N HIS A 10 -5.93 1.76 6.59
CA HIS A 10 -7.34 1.73 6.98
C HIS A 10 -7.89 3.10 7.43
N GLY A 11 -7.44 4.16 6.79
CA GLY A 11 -7.92 5.52 7.07
C GLY A 11 -7.36 6.17 8.33
N SER A 12 -6.32 5.61 8.94
CA SER A 12 -5.70 6.19 10.13
C SER A 12 -4.81 7.37 9.77
N ALA A 13 -5.21 8.57 10.16
CA ALA A 13 -4.39 9.76 9.97
C ALA A 13 -3.13 9.70 10.84
N TYR A 14 -3.20 9.10 12.01
CA TYR A 14 -2.04 8.92 12.88
C TYR A 14 -0.94 8.12 12.19
N TYR A 15 -1.28 6.92 11.68
CA TYR A 15 -0.30 6.07 11.01
C TYR A 15 0.13 6.63 9.66
N CYS A 16 -0.75 7.34 8.97
CA CYS A 16 -0.39 8.02 7.73
C CYS A 16 0.67 9.09 7.96
N ARG A 17 0.53 9.91 9.02
CA ARG A 17 1.57 10.87 9.39
C ARG A 17 2.89 10.20 9.74
N LYS A 18 2.83 9.09 10.48
CA LYS A 18 4.04 8.31 10.81
C LYS A 18 4.72 7.78 9.56
N LEU A 19 3.94 7.32 8.60
CA LEU A 19 4.44 6.86 7.32
C LEU A 19 5.17 7.97 6.57
N LEU A 20 4.57 9.16 6.48
CA LEU A 20 5.18 10.29 5.78
C LEU A 20 6.40 10.83 6.51
N GLU A 21 6.40 10.83 7.84
CA GLU A 21 7.59 11.16 8.62
C GLU A 21 8.74 10.20 8.30
N ALA A 22 8.45 8.89 8.24
CA ALA A 22 9.44 7.88 7.87
C ALA A 22 9.94 8.06 6.45
N TYR A 23 9.05 8.41 5.53
CA TYR A 23 9.40 8.69 4.13
C TYR A 23 10.44 9.80 4.03
N ASP A 24 10.22 10.89 4.76
CA ASP A 24 11.15 12.02 4.76
C ASP A 24 12.45 11.68 5.50
N LEU A 25 12.35 11.04 6.66
CA LEU A 25 13.51 10.70 7.49
C LEU A 25 14.46 9.75 6.76
N GLU A 26 13.90 8.74 6.11
CA GLU A 26 14.66 7.74 5.35
C GLU A 26 15.09 8.23 3.97
N LYS A 27 14.65 9.41 3.55
CA LYS A 27 14.92 9.97 2.23
C LYS A 27 14.58 8.99 1.11
N ALA A 28 13.41 8.36 1.22
CA ALA A 28 12.93 7.44 0.20
C ALA A 28 12.60 8.19 -1.09
N ASP A 29 12.79 7.52 -2.21
CA ASP A 29 12.50 8.09 -3.53
C ASP A 29 11.07 7.85 -3.95
N ARG A 30 10.52 6.70 -3.57
CA ARG A 30 9.16 6.29 -3.89
C ARG A 30 8.55 5.50 -2.75
N MET A 31 7.22 5.43 -2.77
CA MET A 31 6.43 4.70 -1.79
C MET A 31 5.60 3.64 -2.49
N LEU A 32 5.62 2.43 -1.96
CA LEU A 32 4.76 1.33 -2.41
C LEU A 32 3.74 1.03 -1.32
N LEU A 33 2.47 1.21 -1.64
CA LEU A 33 1.36 0.89 -0.74
C LEU A 33 0.70 -0.42 -1.19
N LEU A 34 0.52 -1.34 -0.28
CA LEU A 34 0.00 -2.67 -0.57
C LEU A 34 -1.51 -2.80 -0.33
N GLY A 35 -2.22 -1.67 -0.30
CA GLY A 35 -3.68 -1.65 -0.25
C GLY A 35 -4.29 -1.41 1.12
N ASP A 36 -5.61 -1.42 1.16
CA ASP A 36 -6.43 -1.11 2.32
C ASP A 36 -6.10 0.28 2.89
N ILE A 37 -6.33 1.30 2.05
CA ILE A 37 -5.86 2.66 2.31
C ILE A 37 -6.84 3.46 3.18
N LEU A 38 -8.13 3.51 2.81
CA LEU A 38 -9.08 4.42 3.42
C LEU A 38 -10.12 3.77 4.32
N TYR A 39 -10.68 2.64 3.90
CA TYR A 39 -11.76 2.00 4.62
C TYR A 39 -11.24 1.08 5.72
N HIS A 40 -11.82 1.19 6.91
CA HIS A 40 -11.38 0.38 8.06
C HIS A 40 -11.77 -1.11 7.95
N GLY A 41 -12.75 -1.44 7.12
CA GLY A 41 -13.25 -2.79 6.97
C GLY A 41 -14.40 -3.11 7.94
N PRO A 42 -15.40 -3.90 7.50
CA PRO A 42 -16.61 -4.11 8.30
C PRO A 42 -16.40 -4.95 9.56
N ARG A 43 -15.30 -5.69 9.62
CA ARG A 43 -15.00 -6.59 10.76
C ARG A 43 -13.94 -6.04 11.70
N ASN A 44 -13.42 -4.85 11.43
CA ASN A 44 -12.37 -4.24 12.23
C ASN A 44 -12.90 -3.09 13.06
N ASP A 45 -12.33 -2.89 14.23
CA ASP A 45 -12.56 -1.66 14.98
C ASP A 45 -11.92 -0.49 14.26
N LEU A 46 -12.36 0.73 14.55
CA LEU A 46 -11.76 1.92 13.97
C LEU A 46 -10.32 2.06 14.45
N PRO A 47 -9.37 2.30 13.53
CA PRO A 47 -7.99 2.51 13.93
C PRO A 47 -7.80 3.86 14.61
N THR A 48 -6.62 4.06 15.20
CA THR A 48 -6.24 5.31 15.84
C THR A 48 -6.35 6.47 14.87
N GLU A 49 -7.06 7.51 15.28
CA GLU A 49 -7.34 8.69 14.47
C GLU A 49 -7.90 8.32 13.09
N TYR A 50 -9.00 7.59 13.07
CA TYR A 50 -9.67 7.29 11.81
C TYR A 50 -10.20 8.60 11.21
N ALA A 51 -9.55 9.07 10.15
CA ALA A 51 -9.88 10.32 9.47
C ALA A 51 -9.52 10.20 7.98
N PRO A 52 -10.33 9.46 7.20
CA PRO A 52 -10.01 9.19 5.79
C PRO A 52 -9.78 10.45 4.97
N LYS A 53 -10.52 11.54 5.24
CA LYS A 53 -10.32 12.79 4.50
C LYS A 53 -8.94 13.39 4.70
N GLN A 54 -8.36 13.24 5.88
CA GLN A 54 -7.00 13.68 6.15
C GLN A 54 -5.98 12.78 5.43
N VAL A 55 -6.22 11.47 5.42
CA VAL A 55 -5.37 10.51 4.70
C VAL A 55 -5.37 10.84 3.21
N ILE A 56 -6.53 11.12 2.62
CA ILE A 56 -6.66 11.51 1.21
C ILE A 56 -5.78 12.73 0.92
N ALA A 57 -5.89 13.78 1.71
CA ALA A 57 -5.12 15.00 1.50
C ALA A 57 -3.61 14.74 1.61
N MET A 58 -3.20 13.99 2.63
CA MET A 58 -1.79 13.68 2.86
C MET A 58 -1.19 12.85 1.72
N LEU A 59 -1.88 11.81 1.28
CA LEU A 59 -1.36 10.94 0.22
C LEU A 59 -1.40 11.60 -1.14
N ASN A 60 -2.45 12.38 -1.45
CA ASN A 60 -2.52 13.09 -2.73
C ASN A 60 -1.41 14.12 -2.89
N ALA A 61 -0.92 14.68 -1.80
CA ALA A 61 0.25 15.56 -1.83
C ALA A 61 1.52 14.84 -2.31
N HIS A 62 1.56 13.51 -2.22
CA HIS A 62 2.68 12.67 -2.66
C HIS A 62 2.33 11.81 -3.89
N LYS A 63 1.30 12.15 -4.62
CA LYS A 63 0.75 11.30 -5.70
C LYS A 63 1.77 10.87 -6.75
N GLN A 64 2.78 11.70 -7.01
CA GLN A 64 3.82 11.37 -8.01
C GLN A 64 4.82 10.34 -7.51
N ASP A 65 4.86 10.11 -6.21
CA ASP A 65 5.83 9.21 -5.59
C ASP A 65 5.22 7.86 -5.22
N ILE A 66 3.90 7.69 -5.35
CA ILE A 66 3.18 6.53 -4.85
C ILE A 66 2.86 5.54 -5.97
N LEU A 67 3.19 4.28 -5.72
CA LEU A 67 2.69 3.12 -6.45
C LEU A 67 1.84 2.31 -5.46
N CYS A 68 0.65 1.86 -5.89
CA CYS A 68 -0.29 1.21 -4.99
C CYS A 68 -0.94 0.00 -5.65
N VAL A 69 -1.11 -1.07 -4.90
CA VAL A 69 -1.92 -2.22 -5.33
C VAL A 69 -3.22 -2.26 -4.52
N ARG A 70 -4.24 -2.92 -5.08
CA ARG A 70 -5.57 -2.98 -4.48
C ARG A 70 -5.63 -3.97 -3.32
N GLY A 71 -6.12 -3.48 -2.17
CA GLY A 71 -6.49 -4.34 -1.05
C GLY A 71 -7.96 -4.79 -1.13
N ASN A 72 -8.35 -5.69 -0.25
CA ASN A 72 -9.73 -6.19 -0.22
C ASN A 72 -10.74 -5.13 0.23
N CYS A 73 -10.31 -4.10 0.92
CA CYS A 73 -11.17 -3.00 1.36
C CYS A 73 -11.18 -1.81 0.38
N ASP A 74 -10.35 -1.81 -0.65
CA ASP A 74 -10.29 -0.70 -1.61
C ASP A 74 -11.35 -0.86 -2.69
N GLY A 75 -12.09 0.19 -2.94
CA GLY A 75 -13.16 0.20 -3.93
C GLY A 75 -13.05 1.35 -4.91
N GLU A 76 -13.96 1.38 -5.88
CA GLU A 76 -13.99 2.42 -6.91
C GLU A 76 -14.21 3.81 -6.32
N VAL A 77 -14.96 3.90 -5.21
CA VAL A 77 -15.19 5.18 -4.53
C VAL A 77 -13.86 5.73 -4.00
N ASP A 78 -13.01 4.87 -3.48
CA ASP A 78 -11.70 5.28 -2.99
C ASP A 78 -10.83 5.78 -4.14
N GLN A 79 -10.90 5.11 -5.29
CA GLN A 79 -10.16 5.56 -6.48
C GLN A 79 -10.63 6.94 -6.96
N MET A 80 -11.89 7.28 -6.76
CA MET A 80 -12.40 8.58 -7.16
C MET A 80 -11.80 9.73 -6.39
N VAL A 81 -11.33 9.50 -5.18
CA VAL A 81 -10.78 10.54 -4.29
C VAL A 81 -9.25 10.49 -4.17
N LEU A 82 -8.63 9.37 -4.51
CA LEU A 82 -7.16 9.25 -4.54
C LEU A 82 -6.65 9.53 -5.95
N GLU A 83 -5.64 10.40 -6.05
CA GLU A 83 -5.14 10.92 -7.33
C GLU A 83 -3.98 10.09 -7.90
N PHE A 84 -3.85 8.86 -7.46
CA PHE A 84 -2.92 7.86 -7.99
C PHE A 84 -3.66 6.53 -8.14
N PRO A 85 -3.25 5.64 -9.08
CA PRO A 85 -3.95 4.37 -9.29
C PRO A 85 -3.87 3.45 -8.06
N ILE A 86 -5.01 2.87 -7.68
CA ILE A 86 -5.09 1.93 -6.55
C ILE A 86 -5.74 0.60 -6.90
N MET A 87 -6.11 0.38 -8.16
CA MET A 87 -6.96 -0.76 -8.53
C MET A 87 -6.19 -1.92 -9.17
N ALA A 88 -4.87 -1.87 -9.22
CA ALA A 88 -4.07 -2.97 -9.75
C ALA A 88 -3.97 -4.11 -8.74
N ASP A 89 -4.23 -5.34 -9.20
CA ASP A 89 -4.21 -6.52 -8.31
C ASP A 89 -2.81 -6.86 -7.82
N TYR A 90 -1.79 -6.50 -8.57
CA TYR A 90 -0.40 -6.74 -8.23
C TYR A 90 0.51 -5.75 -8.96
N CYS A 91 1.74 -5.67 -8.52
CA CYS A 91 2.79 -5.02 -9.31
C CYS A 91 4.10 -5.81 -9.19
N VAL A 92 4.98 -5.58 -10.14
CA VAL A 92 6.29 -6.20 -10.19
C VAL A 92 7.35 -5.14 -10.20
N LEU A 93 8.30 -5.25 -9.28
CA LEU A 93 9.48 -4.38 -9.24
C LEU A 93 10.71 -5.20 -9.60
N GLU A 94 11.55 -4.62 -10.43
CA GLU A 94 12.79 -5.25 -10.85
C GLU A 94 13.95 -4.60 -10.08
N LEU A 95 14.42 -5.27 -9.03
CA LEU A 95 15.39 -4.73 -8.08
C LEU A 95 16.67 -5.58 -8.02
N GLY A 96 17.21 -5.96 -9.17
CA GLY A 96 18.45 -6.74 -9.22
C GLY A 96 18.29 -8.08 -9.88
N LYS A 97 18.65 -9.19 -9.19
CA LYS A 97 18.74 -10.52 -9.79
C LYS A 97 17.40 -11.24 -9.98
N GLY A 98 16.35 -10.76 -9.37
CA GLY A 98 15.02 -11.34 -9.49
C GLY A 98 13.98 -10.23 -9.50
N ILE A 99 12.73 -10.62 -9.41
CA ILE A 99 11.65 -9.66 -9.29
C ILE A 99 11.10 -9.62 -7.86
N VAL A 100 10.49 -8.50 -7.53
CA VAL A 100 9.66 -8.37 -6.34
C VAL A 100 8.22 -8.35 -6.83
N TYR A 101 7.45 -9.36 -6.45
CA TYR A 101 6.02 -9.44 -6.76
C TYR A 101 5.27 -8.89 -5.56
N ALA A 102 4.57 -7.78 -5.75
CA ALA A 102 3.87 -7.11 -4.67
C ALA A 102 2.36 -7.25 -4.84
N THR A 103 1.69 -7.64 -3.77
CA THR A 103 0.24 -7.83 -3.74
C THR A 103 -0.26 -7.48 -2.33
N HIS A 104 -1.58 -7.32 -2.17
CA HIS A 104 -2.12 -7.03 -0.85
C HIS A 104 -1.97 -8.21 0.11
N GLY A 105 -2.23 -9.43 -0.35
CA GLY A 105 -2.10 -10.63 0.47
C GLY A 105 -3.40 -11.38 0.73
N HIS A 106 -4.55 -10.83 0.32
CA HIS A 106 -5.84 -11.51 0.50
C HIS A 106 -6.04 -12.65 -0.51
N HIS A 107 -5.32 -12.63 -1.62
CA HIS A 107 -5.37 -13.67 -2.66
C HIS A 107 -4.05 -14.43 -2.74
N PHE A 108 -2.97 -13.77 -3.15
CA PHE A 108 -1.63 -14.35 -3.14
C PHE A 108 -0.90 -14.00 -1.84
N ASN A 109 -0.36 -15.01 -1.19
CA ASN A 109 0.36 -14.89 0.08
C ASN A 109 1.30 -16.10 0.22
N GLU A 110 1.90 -16.29 1.38
CA GLU A 110 2.84 -17.41 1.63
C GLU A 110 2.20 -18.80 1.53
N GLN A 111 0.87 -18.89 1.63
CA GLN A 111 0.12 -20.15 1.54
C GLN A 111 -0.46 -20.38 0.14
N ASN A 112 -0.49 -19.36 -0.70
CA ASN A 112 -0.98 -19.41 -2.07
C ASN A 112 -0.08 -18.52 -2.93
N LEU A 113 1.07 -19.05 -3.33
CA LEU A 113 2.08 -18.29 -4.04
C LEU A 113 1.69 -17.98 -5.48
N PRO A 114 1.98 -16.78 -5.98
CA PRO A 114 1.93 -16.52 -7.40
C PRO A 114 3.06 -17.27 -8.12
N PRO A 115 3.05 -17.32 -9.47
CA PRO A 115 4.17 -17.91 -10.20
C PRO A 115 5.47 -17.12 -9.95
N LEU A 116 6.43 -17.75 -9.29
CA LEU A 116 7.72 -17.14 -8.94
C LEU A 116 8.85 -18.08 -9.29
N HIS A 117 9.99 -17.50 -9.67
CA HIS A 117 11.25 -18.24 -9.78
C HIS A 117 11.96 -18.24 -8.45
N LYS A 118 12.87 -19.20 -8.28
CA LYS A 118 13.75 -19.20 -7.11
C LYS A 118 14.54 -17.90 -7.06
N GLY A 119 14.52 -17.24 -5.90
CA GLY A 119 15.19 -15.96 -5.71
C GLY A 119 14.28 -14.75 -5.86
N ASP A 120 13.07 -14.93 -6.39
CA ASP A 120 12.07 -13.88 -6.42
C ASP A 120 11.51 -13.62 -5.01
N ILE A 121 11.00 -12.43 -4.81
CA ILE A 121 10.48 -11.99 -3.52
C ILE A 121 8.99 -11.72 -3.64
N LEU A 122 8.21 -12.21 -2.67
CA LEU A 122 6.81 -11.86 -2.50
C LEU A 122 6.69 -10.84 -1.37
N LEU A 123 6.08 -9.69 -1.67
CA LEU A 123 5.69 -8.70 -0.66
C LEU A 123 4.18 -8.71 -0.53
N HIS A 124 3.70 -8.77 0.69
CA HIS A 124 2.26 -8.65 0.95
C HIS A 124 1.97 -8.07 2.34
N GLY A 125 0.76 -7.55 2.49
CA GLY A 125 0.18 -7.14 3.75
C GLY A 125 -0.96 -8.06 4.17
N HIS A 126 -2.03 -7.49 4.68
CA HIS A 126 -3.28 -8.18 5.00
C HIS A 126 -3.13 -9.26 6.09
N THR A 127 -2.34 -9.01 7.09
CA THR A 127 -2.17 -9.98 8.20
C THR A 127 -3.04 -9.68 9.39
#